data_5134db4ea56f792f6947d49396893159
#
_entry.id   5134db4ea56f792f6947d49396893159
#
_cell.length_a   1.000
_cell.length_b   1.000
_cell.length_c   1.000
_cell.angle_alpha   90.00
_cell.angle_beta   90.00
_cell.angle_gamma   90.00
#
_symmetry.space_group_name_H-M   'P 1'
#
loop_
_entity.id
_entity.type
_entity.pdbx_description
1 polymer ?
#
loop_
_entity_poly.entity_id
_entity_poly.type
_entity_poly.pdbx_seq_one_letter_code
_entity_poly.pdbx_strand_id
1 'polypeptide(L)'
;KGGVDLYYEAAVAGAIPILRPLRESLVGDHIQRVMGIVNGTTNFILTKMDESGAAFGDALAEAQALGFAEADPTADVEGFDAAAKAAILAGLAFHSRVTDSDVYREGITKITATDVAVAKSLDLVVKLLAIAELTNEGKISVRVHPTLISRSHPLASVRESFNAVFVESEAAGAMMFYGRGAGGAPTA
;
A
#
# COMPACT_ATOMS: atom_id res chain seq x y z
N LYS A 1 20.96 -22.89 -6.35
CA LYS A 1 21.17 -21.55 -6.97
C LYS A 1 21.50 -21.79 -8.41
N GLY A 2 20.52 -21.58 -9.31
CA GLY A 2 20.60 -22.02 -10.71
C GLY A 2 21.36 -21.08 -11.65
N GLY A 3 21.97 -19.99 -11.16
CA GLY A 3 22.73 -19.04 -12.00
C GLY A 3 21.87 -18.35 -13.07
N VAL A 4 20.57 -18.20 -12.81
CA VAL A 4 19.62 -17.51 -13.70
C VAL A 4 18.99 -16.32 -13.00
N ASP A 5 18.69 -15.27 -13.75
CA ASP A 5 17.96 -14.11 -13.24
C ASP A 5 16.46 -14.40 -13.17
N LEU A 6 15.82 -13.98 -12.07
CA LEU A 6 14.39 -14.01 -11.90
C LEU A 6 13.84 -12.59 -12.02
N TYR A 7 13.00 -12.36 -13.01
CA TYR A 7 12.27 -11.10 -13.20
C TYR A 7 10.84 -11.26 -12.71
N TYR A 8 10.37 -10.32 -11.90
CA TYR A 8 9.01 -10.25 -11.39
C TYR A 8 8.61 -8.79 -11.18
N GLU A 9 7.44 -8.41 -11.63
CA GLU A 9 6.91 -7.04 -11.49
C GLU A 9 5.55 -7.04 -10.81
N ALA A 10 4.63 -7.88 -11.27
CA ALA A 10 3.26 -7.92 -10.77
C ALA A 10 3.12 -8.46 -9.33
N ALA A 11 4.20 -8.83 -8.68
CA ALA A 11 4.20 -9.26 -7.27
C ALA A 11 3.77 -8.14 -6.32
N VAL A 12 3.94 -6.87 -6.71
CA VAL A 12 3.49 -5.69 -5.95
C VAL A 12 2.77 -4.74 -6.89
N ALA A 13 1.57 -4.30 -6.49
CA ALA A 13 0.77 -3.29 -7.19
C ALA A 13 0.40 -3.64 -8.65
N GLY A 14 0.37 -4.92 -9.01
CA GLY A 14 -0.15 -5.44 -10.27
C GLY A 14 0.44 -4.80 -11.52
N ALA A 15 -0.35 -4.01 -12.24
CA ALA A 15 0.05 -3.35 -13.49
C ALA A 15 1.02 -2.17 -13.28
N ILE A 16 1.26 -1.75 -12.05
CA ILE A 16 2.14 -0.60 -11.77
C ILE A 16 3.61 -1.06 -11.90
N PRO A 17 4.41 -0.49 -12.81
CA PRO A 17 5.81 -0.85 -12.97
C PRO A 17 6.64 -0.18 -11.86
N ILE A 18 6.70 -0.76 -10.68
CA ILE A 18 7.38 -0.18 -9.51
C ILE A 18 8.66 -0.91 -9.12
N LEU A 19 8.71 -2.22 -9.26
CA LEU A 19 9.87 -2.99 -8.78
C LEU A 19 11.11 -2.71 -9.63
N ARG A 20 10.94 -2.60 -10.94
CA ARG A 20 12.03 -2.28 -11.85
C ARG A 20 12.57 -0.85 -11.66
N PRO A 21 11.74 0.22 -11.56
CA PRO A 21 12.22 1.54 -11.20
C PRO A 21 13.01 1.59 -9.90
N LEU A 22 12.54 0.94 -8.83
CA LEU A 22 13.27 0.89 -7.56
C LEU A 22 14.63 0.19 -7.70
N ARG A 23 14.70 -0.88 -8.49
CA ARG A 23 15.92 -1.69 -8.65
C ARG A 23 16.92 -1.09 -9.64
N GLU A 24 16.45 -0.47 -10.72
CA GLU A 24 17.29 -0.07 -11.86
C GLU A 24 17.34 1.45 -12.05
N SER A 25 16.18 2.13 -12.10
CA SER A 25 16.14 3.55 -12.46
C SER A 25 16.57 4.47 -11.31
N LEU A 26 16.27 4.09 -10.08
CA LEU A 26 16.57 4.87 -8.87
C LEU A 26 17.81 4.35 -8.12
N VAL A 27 18.56 3.41 -8.70
CA VAL A 27 19.72 2.80 -8.04
C VAL A 27 20.82 3.79 -7.69
N GLY A 28 20.92 4.90 -8.39
CA GLY A 28 21.87 5.98 -8.13
C GLY A 28 21.35 7.08 -7.20
N ASP A 29 20.13 6.97 -6.72
CA ASP A 29 19.49 7.93 -5.83
C ASP A 29 19.37 7.36 -4.40
N HIS A 30 19.25 8.22 -3.41
CA HIS A 30 19.01 7.83 -2.02
C HIS A 30 17.51 7.88 -1.72
N ILE A 31 16.87 6.73 -1.77
CA ILE A 31 15.46 6.59 -1.38
C ILE A 31 15.37 6.75 0.14
N GLN A 32 14.56 7.70 0.58
CA GLN A 32 14.34 8.01 2.00
C GLN A 32 13.10 7.29 2.52
N ARG A 33 12.04 7.25 1.70
CA ARG A 33 10.76 6.65 2.09
C ARG A 33 9.99 6.12 0.88
N VAL A 34 9.32 4.99 1.09
CA VAL A 34 8.33 4.42 0.17
C VAL A 34 7.03 4.26 0.94
N MET A 35 5.94 4.79 0.42
CA MET A 35 4.59 4.64 0.96
C MET A 35 3.69 4.04 -0.11
N GLY A 36 2.93 3.00 0.20
CA GLY A 36 2.10 2.32 -0.78
C GLY A 36 0.68 2.03 -0.30
N ILE A 37 -0.30 2.31 -1.16
CA ILE A 37 -1.61 1.67 -1.14
C ILE A 37 -1.48 0.46 -2.06
N VAL A 38 -1.18 -0.70 -1.48
CA VAL A 38 -0.79 -1.91 -2.22
C VAL A 38 -1.81 -3.05 -2.13
N ASN A 39 -2.93 -2.80 -1.44
CA ASN A 39 -4.05 -3.73 -1.35
C ASN A 39 -5.35 -3.05 -1.79
N GLY A 40 -5.93 -3.50 -2.90
CA GLY A 40 -7.12 -2.93 -3.51
C GLY A 40 -8.39 -3.11 -2.67
N THR A 41 -8.53 -4.26 -2.01
CA THR A 41 -9.69 -4.59 -1.17
C THR A 41 -9.83 -3.60 -0.02
N THR A 42 -8.77 -3.38 0.74
CA THR A 42 -8.77 -2.45 1.88
C THR A 42 -8.93 -1.01 1.43
N ASN A 43 -8.34 -0.62 0.30
CA ASN A 43 -8.54 0.73 -0.23
C ASN A 43 -9.99 0.96 -0.68
N PHE A 44 -10.64 -0.05 -1.30
CA PHE A 44 -12.06 0.02 -1.65
C PHE A 44 -12.92 0.22 -0.40
N ILE A 45 -12.73 -0.62 0.62
CA ILE A 45 -13.51 -0.56 1.88
C ILE A 45 -13.37 0.84 2.52
N LEU A 46 -12.14 1.31 2.73
CA LEU A 46 -11.90 2.61 3.34
C LEU A 46 -12.42 3.79 2.48
N THR A 47 -12.39 3.65 1.15
CA THR A 47 -12.99 4.65 0.25
C THR A 47 -14.50 4.72 0.43
N LYS A 48 -15.19 3.58 0.50
CA LYS A 48 -16.64 3.52 0.76
C LYS A 48 -17.00 4.12 2.11
N MET A 49 -16.27 3.79 3.15
CA MET A 49 -16.45 4.37 4.48
C MET A 49 -16.28 5.91 4.45
N ASP A 50 -15.28 6.44 3.74
CA ASP A 50 -15.04 7.88 3.63
C ASP A 50 -16.11 8.60 2.79
N GLU A 51 -16.56 8.02 1.69
CA GLU A 51 -17.47 8.67 0.75
C GLU A 51 -18.93 8.61 1.21
N SER A 52 -19.39 7.44 1.64
CA SER A 52 -20.80 7.21 1.99
C SER A 52 -21.08 7.17 3.49
N GLY A 53 -20.04 7.13 4.35
CA GLY A 53 -20.20 6.93 5.78
C GLY A 53 -20.61 5.50 6.15
N ALA A 54 -20.43 4.54 5.24
CA ALA A 54 -20.77 3.14 5.47
C ALA A 54 -20.02 2.57 6.68
N ALA A 55 -20.63 1.63 7.40
CA ALA A 55 -19.92 0.84 8.38
C ALA A 55 -18.95 -0.15 7.68
N PHE A 56 -17.90 -0.56 8.38
CA PHE A 56 -16.90 -1.51 7.85
C PHE A 56 -17.56 -2.78 7.27
N GLY A 57 -18.51 -3.38 7.98
CA GLY A 57 -19.18 -4.60 7.55
C GLY A 57 -19.99 -4.44 6.24
N ASP A 58 -20.65 -3.29 6.07
CA ASP A 58 -21.41 -3.00 4.85
C ASP A 58 -20.48 -2.77 3.66
N ALA A 59 -19.39 -2.03 3.87
CA ALA A 59 -18.39 -1.80 2.83
C ALA A 59 -17.66 -3.09 2.42
N LEU A 60 -17.39 -4.00 3.38
CA LEU A 60 -16.81 -5.31 3.10
C LEU A 60 -17.81 -6.19 2.30
N ALA A 61 -19.08 -6.22 2.69
CA ALA A 61 -20.09 -6.99 1.97
C ALA A 61 -20.24 -6.50 0.52
N GLU A 62 -20.19 -5.19 0.29
CA GLU A 62 -20.18 -4.61 -1.06
C GLU A 62 -18.93 -5.03 -1.84
N ALA A 63 -17.75 -4.98 -1.19
CA ALA A 63 -16.48 -5.43 -1.81
C ALA A 63 -16.56 -6.90 -2.25
N GLN A 64 -17.15 -7.77 -1.44
CA GLN A 64 -17.36 -9.18 -1.76
C GLN A 64 -18.35 -9.36 -2.91
N ALA A 65 -19.46 -8.64 -2.91
CA ALA A 65 -20.47 -8.70 -3.98
C ALA A 65 -19.91 -8.25 -5.34
N LEU A 66 -18.98 -7.31 -5.35
CA LEU A 66 -18.29 -6.80 -6.54
C LEU A 66 -17.06 -7.62 -6.95
N GLY A 67 -16.67 -8.63 -6.15
CA GLY A 67 -15.50 -9.46 -6.42
C GLY A 67 -14.16 -8.82 -6.09
N PHE A 68 -14.14 -7.73 -5.31
CA PHE A 68 -12.90 -7.11 -4.81
C PHE A 68 -12.38 -7.78 -3.53
N ALA A 69 -13.23 -8.51 -2.80
CA ALA A 69 -12.87 -9.30 -1.64
C ALA A 69 -13.34 -10.74 -1.81
N GLU A 70 -12.53 -11.69 -1.36
CA GLU A 70 -12.88 -13.10 -1.28
C GLU A 70 -13.83 -13.38 -0.10
N ALA A 71 -14.37 -14.60 -0.03
CA ALA A 71 -15.23 -15.02 1.08
C ALA A 71 -14.50 -14.96 2.43
N ASP A 72 -13.22 -15.31 2.46
CA ASP A 72 -12.33 -15.07 3.59
C ASP A 72 -11.37 -13.90 3.26
N PRO A 73 -11.67 -12.67 3.70
CA PRO A 73 -10.87 -11.50 3.39
C PRO A 73 -9.73 -11.28 4.38
N THR A 74 -9.45 -12.20 5.30
CA THR A 74 -8.51 -12.01 6.42
C THR A 74 -7.14 -11.56 5.96
N ALA A 75 -6.60 -12.14 4.87
CA ALA A 75 -5.29 -11.76 4.34
C ALA A 75 -5.22 -10.28 3.94
N ASP A 76 -6.33 -9.73 3.46
CA ASP A 76 -6.44 -8.33 3.08
C ASP A 76 -6.70 -7.44 4.29
N VAL A 77 -7.82 -7.66 4.98
CA VAL A 77 -8.32 -6.73 6.01
C VAL A 77 -7.45 -6.68 7.27
N GLU A 78 -6.73 -7.76 7.56
CA GLU A 78 -5.72 -7.81 8.64
C GLU A 78 -4.33 -7.36 8.18
N GLY A 79 -4.16 -7.01 6.89
CA GLY A 79 -2.95 -6.41 6.33
C GLY A 79 -1.81 -7.38 6.04
N PHE A 80 -2.03 -8.70 6.01
CA PHE A 80 -0.98 -9.68 5.70
C PHE A 80 -0.44 -9.53 4.27
N ASP A 81 -1.35 -9.39 3.29
CA ASP A 81 -0.96 -9.15 1.89
C ASP A 81 -0.14 -7.86 1.75
N ALA A 82 -0.60 -6.78 2.38
CA ALA A 82 0.12 -5.51 2.36
C ALA A 82 1.49 -5.61 3.05
N ALA A 83 1.63 -6.41 4.13
CA ALA A 83 2.91 -6.62 4.82
C ALA A 83 3.92 -7.36 3.94
N ALA A 84 3.50 -8.42 3.25
CA ALA A 84 4.36 -9.13 2.31
C ALA A 84 4.86 -8.20 1.18
N LYS A 85 3.98 -7.36 0.64
CA LYS A 85 4.33 -6.37 -0.38
C LYS A 85 5.25 -5.26 0.16
N ALA A 86 5.03 -4.81 1.41
CA ALA A 86 5.89 -3.84 2.08
C ALA A 86 7.33 -4.38 2.25
N ALA A 87 7.48 -5.64 2.60
CA ALA A 87 8.78 -6.30 2.72
C ALA A 87 9.54 -6.31 1.38
N ILE A 88 8.85 -6.61 0.26
CA ILE A 88 9.43 -6.58 -1.08
C ILE A 88 9.88 -5.16 -1.44
N LEU A 89 9.02 -4.15 -1.25
CA LEU A 89 9.34 -2.75 -1.54
C LEU A 89 10.53 -2.27 -0.73
N ALA A 90 10.56 -2.56 0.58
CA ALA A 90 11.66 -2.20 1.46
C ALA A 90 12.97 -2.87 1.06
N GLY A 91 12.92 -4.16 0.72
CA GLY A 91 14.08 -4.91 0.27
C GLY A 91 14.73 -4.34 -0.98
N LEU A 92 13.91 -3.87 -1.92
CA LEU A 92 14.40 -3.25 -3.16
C LEU A 92 14.87 -1.82 -2.93
N ALA A 93 14.09 -1.00 -2.23
CA ALA A 93 14.40 0.41 -2.01
C ALA A 93 15.68 0.63 -1.19
N PHE A 94 15.94 -0.24 -0.21
CA PHE A 94 17.06 -0.10 0.72
C PHE A 94 18.13 -1.18 0.56
N HIS A 95 18.08 -1.99 -0.50
CA HIS A 95 19.04 -3.05 -0.80
C HIS A 95 19.33 -3.98 0.39
N SER A 96 18.30 -4.30 1.16
CA SER A 96 18.39 -5.07 2.40
C SER A 96 17.43 -6.25 2.40
N ARG A 97 17.78 -7.29 3.14
CA ARG A 97 16.86 -8.41 3.31
C ARG A 97 15.80 -8.02 4.35
N VAL A 98 14.56 -7.90 3.91
CA VAL A 98 13.38 -7.70 4.75
C VAL A 98 12.39 -8.82 4.45
N THR A 99 11.81 -9.39 5.49
CA THR A 99 10.79 -10.44 5.42
C THR A 99 9.48 -9.91 6.01
N ASP A 100 8.38 -10.58 5.75
CA ASP A 100 7.07 -10.24 6.31
C ASP A 100 7.04 -10.26 7.85
N SER A 101 7.87 -11.11 8.48
CA SER A 101 8.04 -11.15 9.93
C SER A 101 8.74 -9.92 10.53
N ASP A 102 9.46 -9.16 9.71
CA ASP A 102 10.12 -7.91 10.13
C ASP A 102 9.17 -6.70 10.04
N VAL A 103 7.97 -6.88 9.48
CA VAL A 103 7.00 -5.81 9.25
C VAL A 103 6.03 -5.69 10.43
N TYR A 104 6.00 -4.53 11.09
CA TYR A 104 4.88 -4.22 11.99
C TYR A 104 3.59 -4.14 11.19
N ARG A 105 2.53 -4.78 11.67
CA ARG A 105 1.27 -4.87 10.94
C ARG A 105 0.06 -4.62 11.84
N GLU A 106 -0.84 -3.78 11.33
CA GLU A 106 -2.18 -3.56 11.87
C GLU A 106 -3.18 -3.48 10.71
N GLY A 107 -4.29 -4.24 10.81
CA GLY A 107 -5.36 -4.25 9.82
C GLY A 107 -6.37 -3.12 9.98
N ILE A 108 -7.44 -3.17 9.17
CA ILE A 108 -8.50 -2.14 9.14
C ILE A 108 -9.76 -2.55 9.89
N THR A 109 -9.84 -3.76 10.43
CA THR A 109 -11.06 -4.33 11.05
C THR A 109 -11.55 -3.54 12.27
N LYS A 110 -10.67 -2.78 12.92
CA LYS A 110 -11.01 -1.94 14.07
C LYS A 110 -11.43 -0.51 13.70
N ILE A 111 -11.28 -0.13 12.43
CA ILE A 111 -11.66 1.22 11.98
C ILE A 111 -13.18 1.32 11.91
N THR A 112 -13.71 2.30 12.61
CA THR A 112 -15.17 2.55 12.67
C THR A 112 -15.58 3.68 11.73
N ALA A 113 -16.88 3.75 11.39
CA ALA A 113 -17.42 4.89 10.65
C ALA A 113 -17.23 6.22 11.41
N THR A 114 -17.22 6.19 12.73
CA THR A 114 -16.94 7.37 13.57
C THR A 114 -15.50 7.84 13.40
N ASP A 115 -14.51 6.94 13.38
CA ASP A 115 -13.10 7.31 13.15
C ASP A 115 -12.92 8.00 11.80
N VAL A 116 -13.57 7.46 10.76
CA VAL A 116 -13.52 8.03 9.41
C VAL A 116 -14.21 9.39 9.38
N ALA A 117 -15.36 9.55 10.05
CA ALA A 117 -16.07 10.85 10.13
C ALA A 117 -15.24 11.91 10.86
N VAL A 118 -14.56 11.53 11.95
CA VAL A 118 -13.64 12.43 12.67
C VAL A 118 -12.45 12.81 11.78
N ALA A 119 -11.81 11.86 11.13
CA ALA A 119 -10.74 12.13 10.17
C ALA A 119 -11.19 13.15 9.10
N LYS A 120 -12.37 12.91 8.52
CA LYS A 120 -12.96 13.82 7.51
C LYS A 120 -13.18 15.24 8.03
N SER A 121 -13.62 15.40 9.28
CA SER A 121 -13.81 16.70 9.91
C SER A 121 -12.51 17.48 10.11
N LEU A 122 -11.37 16.77 10.14
CA LEU A 122 -10.03 17.33 10.27
C LEU A 122 -9.28 17.47 8.92
N ASP A 123 -10.00 17.36 7.79
CA ASP A 123 -9.45 17.35 6.42
C ASP A 123 -8.42 16.23 6.19
N LEU A 124 -8.62 15.10 6.87
CA LEU A 124 -7.81 13.89 6.74
C LEU A 124 -8.60 12.76 6.06
N VAL A 125 -7.90 11.77 5.56
CA VAL A 125 -8.45 10.50 5.08
C VAL A 125 -7.69 9.33 5.68
N VAL A 126 -8.41 8.25 5.98
CA VAL A 126 -7.80 6.99 6.45
C VAL A 126 -7.40 6.15 5.25
N LYS A 127 -6.15 5.71 5.22
CA LYS A 127 -5.64 4.73 4.24
C LYS A 127 -4.87 3.63 4.96
N LEU A 128 -4.93 2.40 4.46
CA LEU A 128 -3.99 1.36 4.88
C LEU A 128 -2.71 1.58 4.09
N LEU A 129 -1.64 2.01 4.75
CA LEU A 129 -0.37 2.28 4.08
C LEU A 129 0.68 1.23 4.45
N ALA A 130 1.35 0.72 3.42
CA ALA A 130 2.64 0.08 3.54
C ALA A 130 3.71 1.18 3.54
N ILE A 131 4.47 1.30 4.62
CA ILE A 131 5.47 2.36 4.79
C ILE A 131 6.82 1.71 5.06
N ALA A 132 7.81 2.05 4.25
CA ALA A 132 9.20 1.66 4.46
C ALA A 132 10.06 2.94 4.41
N GLU A 133 10.84 3.19 5.44
CA GLU A 133 11.63 4.42 5.53
C GLU A 133 12.96 4.19 6.27
N LEU A 134 13.94 5.02 5.96
CA LEU A 134 15.16 5.13 6.74
C LEU A 134 14.94 6.03 7.95
N THR A 135 15.29 5.53 9.12
CA THR A 135 15.28 6.33 10.34
C THR A 135 16.50 7.27 10.37
N ASN A 136 16.47 8.27 11.25
CA ASN A 136 17.63 9.17 11.47
C ASN A 136 18.88 8.42 11.92
N GLU A 137 18.74 7.19 12.41
CA GLU A 137 19.87 6.32 12.82
C GLU A 137 20.37 5.44 11.66
N GLY A 138 19.82 5.59 10.46
CA GLY A 138 20.14 4.75 9.30
C GLY A 138 19.58 3.34 9.34
N LYS A 139 18.59 3.06 10.22
CA LYS A 139 17.88 1.79 10.28
C LYS A 139 16.66 1.81 9.37
N ILE A 140 16.27 0.65 8.87
CA ILE A 140 15.05 0.48 8.07
C ILE A 140 13.89 0.22 9.03
N SER A 141 12.83 1.04 8.91
CA SER A 141 11.53 0.82 9.56
C SER A 141 10.53 0.40 8.51
N VAL A 142 9.86 -0.74 8.72
CA VAL A 142 8.81 -1.22 7.80
C VAL A 142 7.54 -1.50 8.59
N ARG A 143 6.42 -0.92 8.15
CA ARG A 143 5.14 -1.07 8.82
C ARG A 143 3.97 -0.97 7.86
N VAL A 144 2.88 -1.64 8.22
CA VAL A 144 1.57 -1.56 7.57
C VAL A 144 0.54 -1.25 8.64
N HIS A 145 -0.15 -0.15 8.49
CA HIS A 145 -1.22 0.22 9.43
C HIS A 145 -2.16 1.26 8.84
N PRO A 146 -3.39 1.41 9.39
CA PRO A 146 -4.25 2.54 9.10
C PRO A 146 -3.54 3.86 9.43
N THR A 147 -3.50 4.75 8.46
CA THR A 147 -2.78 6.04 8.55
C THR A 147 -3.70 7.17 8.18
N LEU A 148 -3.71 8.22 9.00
CA LEU A 148 -4.36 9.48 8.70
C LEU A 148 -3.43 10.33 7.83
N ILE A 149 -3.87 10.65 6.62
CA ILE A 149 -3.11 11.53 5.71
C ILE A 149 -3.94 12.74 5.31
N SER A 150 -3.28 13.87 5.08
CA SER A 150 -3.95 15.07 4.57
C SER A 150 -4.64 14.78 3.23
N ARG A 151 -5.81 15.36 3.00
CA ARG A 151 -6.50 15.28 1.69
C ARG A 151 -5.70 15.94 0.56
N SER A 152 -4.74 16.79 0.89
CA SER A 152 -3.79 17.36 -0.07
C SER A 152 -2.66 16.41 -0.47
N HIS A 153 -2.44 15.31 0.27
CA HIS A 153 -1.40 14.33 -0.07
C HIS A 153 -1.79 13.55 -1.32
N PRO A 154 -0.88 13.29 -2.28
CA PRO A 154 -1.21 12.56 -3.52
C PRO A 154 -1.90 11.21 -3.30
N LEU A 155 -1.49 10.42 -2.29
CA LEU A 155 -2.12 9.15 -1.96
C LEU A 155 -3.57 9.28 -1.49
N ALA A 156 -4.01 10.45 -1.03
CA ALA A 156 -5.40 10.67 -0.61
C ALA A 156 -6.39 10.58 -1.78
N SER A 157 -5.94 10.87 -2.99
CA SER A 157 -6.75 10.80 -4.22
C SER A 157 -6.96 9.39 -4.76
N VAL A 158 -6.22 8.40 -4.25
CA VAL A 158 -6.31 7.01 -4.70
C VAL A 158 -7.58 6.37 -4.12
N ARG A 159 -8.54 6.07 -4.97
CA ARG A 159 -9.88 5.59 -4.59
C ARG A 159 -10.14 4.19 -5.10
N GLU A 160 -11.27 3.63 -4.67
CA GLU A 160 -11.73 2.31 -5.08
C GLU A 160 -10.65 1.22 -4.86
N SER A 161 -10.53 0.28 -5.80
CA SER A 161 -9.54 -0.80 -5.74
C SER A 161 -8.19 -0.45 -6.40
N PHE A 162 -7.95 0.84 -6.68
CA PHE A 162 -6.68 1.27 -7.26
C PHE A 162 -5.55 1.22 -6.24
N ASN A 163 -4.35 1.00 -6.77
CA ASN A 163 -3.11 1.02 -6.02
C ASN A 163 -2.27 2.24 -6.39
N ALA A 164 -1.38 2.63 -5.48
CA ALA A 164 -0.35 3.60 -5.76
C ALA A 164 0.86 3.37 -4.85
N VAL A 165 2.04 3.69 -5.37
CA VAL A 165 3.28 3.73 -4.59
C VAL A 165 3.89 5.12 -4.73
N PHE A 166 4.15 5.74 -3.61
CA PHE A 166 4.76 7.06 -3.48
C PHE A 166 6.17 6.88 -2.96
N VAL A 167 7.15 7.41 -3.69
CA VAL A 167 8.56 7.28 -3.39
C VAL A 167 9.14 8.67 -3.15
N GLU A 168 9.83 8.84 -2.04
CA GLU A 168 10.59 10.05 -1.73
C GLU A 168 12.09 9.74 -1.76
N SER A 169 12.83 10.47 -2.56
CA SER A 169 14.26 10.32 -2.73
C SER A 169 14.96 11.67 -2.72
N GLU A 170 16.28 11.65 -2.51
CA GLU A 170 17.07 12.87 -2.32
C GLU A 170 17.20 13.68 -3.62
N ALA A 171 17.50 13.04 -4.73
CA ALA A 171 17.74 13.71 -5.99
C ALA A 171 16.48 13.88 -6.84
N ALA A 172 15.67 12.82 -7.00
CA ALA A 172 14.46 12.86 -7.83
C ALA A 172 13.24 13.47 -7.10
N GLY A 173 13.31 13.62 -5.76
CA GLY A 173 12.22 14.15 -4.96
C GLY A 173 11.07 13.18 -4.82
N ALA A 174 9.85 13.69 -4.85
CA ALA A 174 8.62 12.90 -4.67
C ALA A 174 8.05 12.43 -6.01
N MET A 175 7.80 11.13 -6.11
CA MET A 175 7.20 10.48 -7.28
C MET A 175 6.02 9.62 -6.85
N MET A 176 4.99 9.52 -7.69
CA MET A 176 3.87 8.61 -7.49
C MET A 176 3.64 7.74 -8.71
N PHE A 177 3.55 6.45 -8.48
CA PHE A 177 3.17 5.44 -9.46
C PHE A 177 1.75 4.98 -9.13
N TYR A 178 0.82 5.11 -10.07
CA TYR A 178 -0.60 4.86 -9.85
C TYR A 178 -1.18 3.98 -10.95
N GLY A 179 -2.07 3.05 -10.59
CA GLY A 179 -2.72 2.18 -11.56
C GLY A 179 -3.57 1.09 -10.91
N ARG A 180 -3.94 0.09 -11.73
CA ARG A 180 -4.68 -1.08 -11.26
C ARG A 180 -3.76 -2.05 -10.53
N GLY A 181 -4.11 -2.39 -9.29
CA GLY A 181 -3.31 -3.27 -8.43
C GLY A 181 -3.59 -4.76 -8.61
N ALA A 182 -4.70 -5.14 -9.22
CA ALA A 182 -5.11 -6.53 -9.40
C ALA A 182 -6.00 -6.71 -10.64
N GLY A 183 -6.19 -7.96 -11.02
CA GLY A 183 -7.02 -8.39 -12.16
C GLY A 183 -6.21 -9.17 -13.19
N GLY A 184 -6.86 -10.05 -13.97
CA GLY A 184 -6.18 -10.88 -14.97
C GLY A 184 -5.41 -10.07 -16.00
N ALA A 185 -6.04 -9.07 -16.62
CA ALA A 185 -5.39 -8.20 -17.61
C ALA A 185 -4.26 -7.31 -17.03
N PRO A 186 -4.40 -6.70 -15.83
CA PRO A 186 -3.32 -5.93 -15.21
C PRO A 186 -2.11 -6.74 -14.77
N THR A 187 -2.22 -8.06 -14.66
CA THR A 187 -1.14 -8.94 -14.15
C THR A 187 -0.61 -9.91 -15.20
N ALA A 188 -1.12 -9.84 -16.42
CA ALA A 188 -0.76 -10.71 -17.55
C ALA A 188 0.61 -10.39 -18.18
#